data_8093b9f05a99278b4acf93038083667a
#
_entry.id   8093b9f05a99278b4acf93038083667a
#
_cell.length_a   1.000
_cell.length_b   1.000
_cell.length_c   1.000
_cell.angle_alpha   90.00
_cell.angle_beta   90.00
_cell.angle_gamma   90.00
#
_symmetry.space_group_name_H-M   'P 1'
#
loop_
_entity.id
_entity.type
_entity.pdbx_description
1 polymer ?
#
loop_
_entity_poly.entity_id
_entity_poly.type
_entity_poly.pdbx_seq_one_letter_code
_entity_poly.pdbx_strand_id
1 'polypeptide(L)'
;MIVCLRTVAVPPEWHDRYLAWIDAGRAIRQENGILAELVCEPAEPGGDTVVITMWPSHEVFDAWIATRHRDTLTSSEVHQAVTYQPITRYDVTGGYLNLPGLTACDPSRNPAGTPQEPS
;
A
#
# COMPACT_ATOMS: atom_id res chain seq x y z
N MET A 1 16.24 -5.37 0.31
CA MET A 1 14.83 -5.03 0.11
C MET A 1 14.00 -5.53 1.27
N ILE A 2 13.03 -4.75 1.69
CA ILE A 2 12.13 -5.14 2.77
C ILE A 2 10.70 -5.04 2.30
N VAL A 3 9.84 -5.81 2.97
CA VAL A 3 8.39 -5.73 2.80
C VAL A 3 7.81 -5.30 4.13
N CYS A 4 6.93 -4.31 4.10
CA CYS A 4 6.22 -3.83 5.28
C CYS A 4 4.75 -4.19 5.14
N LEU A 5 4.17 -4.67 6.22
CA LEU A 5 2.77 -5.08 6.22
C LEU A 5 2.07 -4.41 7.40
N ARG A 6 0.91 -3.85 7.12
CA ARG A 6 0.12 -3.19 8.16
C ARG A 6 -1.35 -3.50 7.93
N THR A 7 -2.03 -3.84 9.00
CA THR A 7 -3.47 -4.00 9.00
C THR A 7 -4.10 -2.67 9.40
N VAL A 8 -5.16 -2.29 8.71
CA VAL A 8 -5.83 -1.01 8.92
C VAL A 8 -7.33 -1.26 9.01
N ALA A 9 -7.95 -0.78 10.08
CA ALA A 9 -9.40 -0.86 10.20
C ALA A 9 -9.98 0.43 9.61
N VAL A 10 -10.66 0.29 8.48
CA VAL A 10 -11.27 1.41 7.76
C VAL A 10 -12.78 1.27 7.87
N PRO A 11 -13.46 2.21 8.52
CA PRO A 11 -14.92 2.16 8.58
C PRO A 11 -15.50 2.19 7.16
N PRO A 12 -16.57 1.45 6.89
CA PRO A 12 -17.10 1.34 5.53
C PRO A 12 -17.40 2.69 4.87
N GLU A 13 -17.88 3.64 5.64
CA GLU A 13 -18.20 4.96 5.08
C GLU A 13 -16.96 5.76 4.69
N TRP A 14 -15.76 5.33 5.11
CA TRP A 14 -14.51 5.99 4.77
C TRP A 14 -13.72 5.24 3.70
N HIS A 15 -14.23 4.12 3.22
CA HIS A 15 -13.47 3.22 2.34
C HIS A 15 -12.98 3.93 1.06
N ASP A 16 -13.89 4.56 0.33
CA ASP A 16 -13.51 5.21 -0.92
C ASP A 16 -12.57 6.40 -0.68
N ARG A 17 -12.82 7.15 0.39
CA ARG A 17 -11.97 8.28 0.72
C ARG A 17 -10.58 7.82 1.14
N TYR A 18 -10.51 6.68 1.82
CA TYR A 18 -9.22 6.11 2.21
C TYR A 18 -8.41 5.70 0.98
N LEU A 19 -9.03 5.04 0.02
CA LEU A 19 -8.34 4.66 -1.22
C LEU A 19 -7.88 5.88 -2.00
N ALA A 20 -8.72 6.91 -2.06
CA ALA A 20 -8.34 8.15 -2.75
C ALA A 20 -7.17 8.84 -2.04
N TRP A 21 -7.15 8.79 -0.73
CA TRP A 21 -6.06 9.37 0.06
C TRP A 21 -4.75 8.62 -0.17
N ILE A 22 -4.80 7.30 -0.23
CA ILE A 22 -3.63 6.48 -0.55
C ILE A 22 -3.12 6.86 -1.95
N ASP A 23 -4.03 6.94 -2.93
CA ASP A 23 -3.66 7.29 -4.29
C ASP A 23 -3.04 8.68 -4.39
N ALA A 24 -3.59 9.63 -3.66
CA ALA A 24 -3.07 11.00 -3.69
C ALA A 24 -1.63 11.10 -3.19
N GLY A 25 -1.23 10.19 -2.31
CA GLY A 25 0.13 10.17 -1.80
C GLY A 25 1.11 9.34 -2.61
N ARG A 26 0.66 8.70 -3.70
CA ARG A 26 1.52 7.78 -4.44
C ARG A 26 2.79 8.43 -4.96
N ALA A 27 2.67 9.59 -5.56
CA ALA A 27 3.82 10.24 -6.20
C ALA A 27 4.90 10.58 -5.17
N ILE A 28 4.51 11.09 -4.02
CA ILE A 28 5.50 11.46 -3.01
C ILE A 28 6.14 10.22 -2.39
N ARG A 29 5.40 9.12 -2.26
CA ARG A 29 6.00 7.89 -1.78
C ARG A 29 7.00 7.33 -2.79
N GLN A 30 6.70 7.43 -4.09
CA GLN A 30 7.62 7.00 -5.13
C GLN A 30 8.89 7.82 -5.12
N GLU A 31 8.78 9.13 -4.90
CA GLU A 31 9.95 10.00 -4.78
C GLU A 31 10.81 9.64 -3.58
N ASN A 32 10.22 9.05 -2.56
CA ASN A 32 10.93 8.67 -1.35
C ASN A 32 11.33 7.19 -1.35
N GLY A 33 11.21 6.51 -2.47
CA GLY A 33 11.84 5.23 -2.67
C GLY A 33 10.95 4.00 -2.59
N ILE A 34 9.63 4.15 -2.44
CA ILE A 34 8.78 2.98 -2.40
C ILE A 34 8.86 2.24 -3.73
N LEU A 35 8.94 0.93 -3.66
CA LEU A 35 9.02 0.09 -4.85
C LEU A 35 7.67 -0.46 -5.26
N ALA A 36 6.80 -0.74 -4.30
CA ALA A 36 5.48 -1.29 -4.59
C ALA A 36 4.54 -0.99 -3.42
N GLU A 37 3.27 -0.89 -3.72
CA GLU A 37 2.24 -0.68 -2.71
C GLU A 37 0.99 -1.40 -3.14
N LEU A 38 0.47 -2.27 -2.28
CA LEU A 38 -0.75 -2.99 -2.52
C LEU A 38 -1.71 -2.72 -1.36
N VAL A 39 -2.94 -2.38 -1.70
CA VAL A 39 -4.00 -2.24 -0.70
C VAL A 39 -4.92 -3.42 -0.92
N CYS A 40 -5.03 -4.28 0.07
CA CYS A 40 -5.71 -5.55 -0.07
C CYS A 40 -6.94 -5.60 0.82
N GLU A 41 -8.08 -5.86 0.21
CA GLU A 41 -9.31 -6.05 0.96
C GLU A 41 -9.47 -7.54 1.27
N PRO A 42 -10.05 -7.88 2.42
CA PRO A 42 -10.26 -9.30 2.72
C PRO A 42 -11.24 -9.92 1.73
N ALA A 43 -10.96 -11.15 1.35
CA ALA A 43 -11.86 -11.89 0.48
C ALA A 43 -13.18 -12.19 1.18
N GLU A 44 -13.13 -12.35 2.50
CA GLU A 44 -14.32 -12.62 3.29
C GLU A 44 -14.75 -11.32 3.98
N PRO A 45 -16.07 -11.08 4.10
CA PRO A 45 -16.53 -9.84 4.74
C PRO A 45 -16.15 -9.82 6.22
N GLY A 46 -15.95 -8.61 6.72
CA GLY A 46 -15.69 -8.39 8.14
C GLY A 46 -14.23 -8.34 8.52
N GLY A 47 -13.31 -8.59 7.59
CA GLY A 47 -11.89 -8.45 7.88
C GLY A 47 -11.39 -7.03 7.68
N ASP A 48 -10.15 -6.81 8.06
CA ASP A 48 -9.52 -5.51 7.90
C ASP A 48 -8.75 -5.40 6.61
N THR A 49 -8.50 -4.17 6.17
CA THR A 49 -7.65 -3.90 5.01
C THR A 49 -6.20 -4.17 5.39
N VAL A 50 -5.44 -4.74 4.47
CA VAL A 50 -4.01 -4.96 4.66
C VAL A 50 -3.27 -4.15 3.61
N VAL A 51 -2.31 -3.33 4.06
CA VAL A 51 -1.46 -2.55 3.16
C VAL A 51 -0.08 -3.19 3.15
N ILE A 52 0.40 -3.53 1.96
CA ILE A 52 1.71 -4.15 1.77
C ILE A 52 2.55 -3.19 0.96
N THR A 53 3.72 -2.84 1.47
CA THR A 53 4.64 -1.95 0.76
C THR A 53 6.00 -2.60 0.68
N MET A 54 6.76 -2.25 -0.36
CA MET A 54 8.11 -2.76 -0.57
C MET A 54 9.06 -1.59 -0.70
N TRP A 55 10.21 -1.70 -0.05
CA TRP A 55 11.20 -0.63 0.03
C TRP A 55 12.60 -1.19 -0.22
N PRO A 56 13.53 -0.37 -0.75
CA PRO A 56 14.88 -0.85 -1.02
C PRO A 56 15.63 -1.31 0.24
N SER A 57 15.42 -0.65 1.37
CA SER A 57 16.15 -0.95 2.59
C SER A 57 15.39 -0.40 3.79
N HIS A 58 15.83 -0.84 4.99
CA HIS A 58 15.31 -0.28 6.23
C HIS A 58 15.59 1.21 6.33
N GLU A 59 16.75 1.63 5.89
CA GLU A 59 17.13 3.04 5.96
C GLU A 59 16.22 3.94 5.13
N VAL A 60 15.88 3.49 3.93
CA VAL A 60 14.97 4.24 3.05
C VAL A 60 13.59 4.34 3.68
N PHE A 61 13.11 3.23 4.24
CA PHE A 61 11.81 3.24 4.89
C PHE A 61 11.81 4.12 6.14
N ASP A 62 12.87 4.06 6.94
CA ASP A 62 12.97 4.88 8.14
C ASP A 62 12.97 6.38 7.81
N ALA A 63 13.64 6.75 6.73
CA ALA A 63 13.63 8.13 6.27
C ALA A 63 12.22 8.57 5.85
N TRP A 64 11.50 7.68 5.16
CA TRP A 64 10.12 7.95 4.78
C TRP A 64 9.23 8.14 6.01
N ILE A 65 9.37 7.26 7.00
CA ILE A 65 8.56 7.34 8.22
C ILE A 65 8.81 8.66 8.94
N ALA A 66 10.05 9.12 8.98
CA ALA A 66 10.36 10.40 9.61
C ALA A 66 9.65 11.57 8.89
N THR A 67 9.66 11.54 7.55
CA THR A 67 8.99 12.54 6.76
C THR A 67 7.46 12.46 6.91
N ARG A 68 6.95 11.24 6.81
CA ARG A 68 5.53 10.98 6.87
C ARG A 68 4.92 11.41 8.19
N HIS A 69 5.66 11.27 9.30
CA HIS A 69 5.16 11.67 10.60
C HIS A 69 4.84 13.15 10.63
N ARG A 70 5.67 13.97 10.00
CA ARG A 70 5.38 15.40 9.94
C ARG A 70 4.17 15.68 9.07
N ASP A 71 4.07 14.98 7.94
CA ASP A 71 2.96 15.19 7.02
C ASP A 71 1.63 14.73 7.63
N THR A 72 1.64 13.64 8.36
CA THR A 72 0.43 13.12 8.97
C THR A 72 -0.04 13.98 10.14
N LEU A 73 0.87 14.71 10.76
CA LEU A 73 0.46 15.64 11.80
C LEU A 73 -0.37 16.80 11.25
N THR A 74 -0.20 17.09 9.97
CA THR A 74 -1.03 18.12 9.34
C THR A 74 -2.24 17.56 8.65
N SER A 75 -2.63 16.34 8.98
CA SER A 75 -3.27 15.56 8.02
C SER A 75 -4.74 15.58 8.15
N SER A 76 -5.27 14.91 7.35
CA SER A 76 -6.58 14.77 6.87
C SER A 76 -7.45 14.02 7.85
N GLU A 77 -8.74 14.27 7.73
CA GLU A 77 -9.76 13.54 8.45
C GLU A 77 -9.66 12.04 8.23
N VAL A 78 -9.20 11.65 7.03
CA VAL A 78 -9.09 10.24 6.68
C VAL A 78 -8.13 9.53 7.61
N HIS A 79 -6.96 10.13 7.84
CA HIS A 79 -5.95 9.52 8.71
C HIS A 79 -6.50 9.32 10.13
N GLN A 80 -7.33 10.25 10.60
CA GLN A 80 -7.89 10.17 11.93
C GLN A 80 -9.06 9.20 12.02
N ALA A 81 -9.70 8.92 10.89
CA ALA A 81 -10.89 8.05 10.86
C ALA A 81 -10.55 6.58 10.86
N VAL A 82 -9.32 6.21 10.53
CA VAL A 82 -8.92 4.81 10.44
C VAL A 82 -8.06 4.44 11.64
N THR A 83 -8.03 3.15 11.96
CA THR A 83 -7.21 2.64 13.06
C THR A 83 -6.10 1.78 12.49
N TYR A 84 -4.85 2.16 12.79
CA TYR A 84 -3.67 1.47 12.29
C TYR A 84 -3.12 0.51 13.34
N GLN A 85 -2.75 -0.68 12.88
CA GLN A 85 -1.95 -1.59 13.69
C GLN A 85 -0.47 -1.31 13.43
N PRO A 86 0.42 -1.75 14.31
CA PRO A 86 1.87 -1.57 14.09
C PRO A 86 2.31 -2.20 12.78
N ILE A 87 3.33 -1.59 12.16
CA ILE A 87 3.90 -2.12 10.93
C ILE A 87 4.79 -3.31 11.27
N THR A 88 4.63 -4.41 10.54
CA THR A 88 5.54 -5.54 10.62
C THR A 88 6.46 -5.49 9.41
N ARG A 89 7.77 -5.59 9.64
CA ARG A 89 8.76 -5.57 8.56
C ARG A 89 9.32 -6.96 8.35
N TYR A 90 9.58 -7.29 7.10
CA TYR A 90 10.20 -8.55 6.71
C TYR A 90 11.35 -8.26 5.78
N ASP A 91 12.50 -8.88 6.02
CA ASP A 91 13.60 -8.84 5.06
C ASP A 91 13.32 -9.84 3.95
N VAL A 92 13.45 -9.38 2.71
CA VAL A 92 13.27 -10.28 1.58
C VAL A 92 14.54 -11.08 1.40
N THR A 93 14.45 -12.39 1.56
CA THR A 93 15.62 -13.27 1.51
C THR A 93 15.60 -14.21 0.31
N GLY A 94 14.54 -14.21 -0.49
CA GLY A 94 14.46 -15.08 -1.64
C GLY A 94 13.20 -14.83 -2.44
N GLY A 95 13.02 -15.61 -3.50
CA GLY A 95 11.87 -15.46 -4.37
C GLY A 95 12.13 -14.53 -5.54
N TYR A 96 11.09 -14.24 -6.26
CA TYR A 96 11.17 -13.31 -7.39
C TYR A 96 9.79 -12.72 -7.64
N LEU A 97 9.78 -11.63 -8.39
CA LEU A 97 8.54 -11.01 -8.83
C LEU A 97 8.47 -11.14 -10.35
N ASN A 98 7.32 -11.55 -10.83
CA ASN A 98 7.09 -11.68 -12.25
C ASN A 98 5.73 -11.05 -12.56
N LEU A 99 5.72 -9.72 -12.58
CA LEU A 99 4.50 -8.94 -12.76
C LEU A 99 4.63 -7.99 -13.94
N PRO A 100 4.95 -8.51 -15.12
CA PRO A 100 5.14 -7.62 -16.27
C PRO A 100 3.84 -6.91 -16.59
N GLY A 101 3.95 -5.62 -16.82
CA GLY A 101 2.79 -4.84 -17.20
C GLY A 101 1.88 -4.43 -16.05
N LEU A 102 2.18 -4.85 -14.85
CA LEU A 102 1.35 -4.45 -13.71
C LEU A 102 1.75 -3.05 -13.29
N THR A 103 0.92 -2.08 -13.55
CA THR A 103 1.18 -0.71 -13.18
C THR A 103 0.25 -0.24 -12.08
N ALA A 104 -0.91 -0.85 -11.94
CA ALA A 104 -1.86 -0.53 -10.88
C ALA A 104 -2.82 -1.67 -10.74
N CYS A 105 -3.32 -1.87 -9.55
CA CYS A 105 -4.35 -2.85 -9.32
C CYS A 105 -5.69 -2.18 -9.48
N ASP A 106 -6.04 -1.91 -10.71
CA ASP A 106 -7.30 -1.27 -11.03
C ASP A 106 -8.19 -2.31 -11.69
N PRO A 107 -9.22 -2.79 -11.01
CA PRO A 107 -10.08 -3.82 -11.58
C PRO A 107 -10.71 -3.42 -12.88
N SER A 108 -10.94 -2.14 -13.07
CA SER A 108 -11.57 -1.69 -14.30
C SER A 108 -10.62 -1.76 -15.49
N ARG A 109 -9.33 -1.89 -15.22
CA ARG A 109 -8.35 -2.07 -16.28
C ARG A 109 -7.93 -3.50 -16.41
N ASN A 110 -8.39 -4.28 -15.56
CA ASN A 110 -7.98 -5.62 -15.61
C ASN A 110 -8.38 -6.19 -16.91
N PRO A 111 -7.50 -6.44 -17.69
CA PRO A 111 -7.73 -6.97 -18.93
C PRO A 111 -7.98 -8.34 -18.76
N ALA A 112 -8.69 -8.57 -17.98
CA ALA A 112 -8.92 -9.79 -17.86
C ALA A 112 -8.70 -10.39 -18.90
N GLY A 113 -8.59 -10.06 -18.89
CA GLY A 113 -8.51 -10.46 -19.67
C GLY A 113 -7.48 -10.44 -20.47
N THR A 114 -7.04 -9.99 -20.55
CA THR A 114 -6.10 -9.92 -21.31
C THR A 114 -5.42 -10.91 -21.20
N PRO A 115 -5.65 -11.43 -21.67
CA PRO A 115 -5.22 -12.47 -21.61
C PRO A 115 -3.98 -12.70 -21.69
N GLN A 116 -3.72 -12.36 -21.65
CA GLN A 116 -2.77 -12.55 -21.65
C GLN A 116 -2.15 -13.29 -21.16
N GLU A 117 -2.39 -13.48 -20.89
CA GLU A 117 -1.87 -14.11 -20.53
C GLU A 117 -1.63 -15.02 -20.75
N PRO A 118 -1.13 -15.38 -20.93
CA PRO A 118 -0.95 -16.24 -20.98
C PRO A 118 -0.29 -16.77 -20.47
N SER A 119 -0.36 -16.81 -20.37
CA SER A 119 0.14 -17.33 -19.95
C SER A 119 0.52 -17.78 -19.69
#